data_06681af0de603e4c4a473ff757e683a5
#
_entry.id   06681af0de603e4c4a473ff757e683a5
#
_cell.length_a   1.000
_cell.length_b   1.000
_cell.length_c   1.000
_cell.angle_alpha   90.00
_cell.angle_beta   90.00
_cell.angle_gamma   90.00
#
_symmetry.space_group_name_H-M   'P 1'
#
loop_
_entity.id
_entity.type
_entity.pdbx_description
1 polymer ?
#
loop_
_entity_poly.entity_id
_entity_poly.type
_entity_poly.pdbx_seq_one_letter_code
_entity_poly.pdbx_strand_id
1 'polypeptide(L)'
;LAHVVFGREIIEVATFRANVDDGSGDRQVVDGGMVLRDNVYGTIEDDAVRRDFTANALYYDISDFSVRDYVGGFEDVSNRVLRLIGDPEARYREDPVRMLRAVRLSAKLGFDIEPGTAAPLPELAPLLAEAAPARLFEECLKMFLAGHAVASFEGLDRHGLLPALFPETAAALAANRSGALRRMLVEGLRSTDQR
;
A
#
# COMPACT_ATOMS: atom_id res chain seq x y z
N LEU A 1 -18.08 9.15 -4.01
CA LEU A 1 -18.31 7.85 -3.40
C LEU A 1 -19.73 7.82 -2.84
N ALA A 2 -20.52 6.80 -3.20
CA ALA A 2 -21.83 6.52 -2.64
C ALA A 2 -21.79 5.18 -1.90
N HIS A 3 -22.48 5.10 -0.77
CA HIS A 3 -22.61 3.85 0.00
C HIS A 3 -24.02 3.30 -0.20
N VAL A 4 -24.13 2.08 -0.71
CA VAL A 4 -25.38 1.34 -0.82
C VAL A 4 -25.42 0.33 0.32
N VAL A 5 -26.36 0.50 1.25
CA VAL A 5 -26.49 -0.35 2.43
C VAL A 5 -27.41 -1.53 2.13
N PHE A 6 -26.90 -2.75 2.28
CA PHE A 6 -27.63 -4.00 2.08
C PHE A 6 -27.62 -4.82 3.39
N GLY A 7 -28.60 -4.59 4.23
CA GLY A 7 -28.62 -5.21 5.56
C GLY A 7 -27.44 -4.77 6.42
N ARG A 8 -26.47 -5.66 6.63
CA ARG A 8 -25.21 -5.37 7.36
C ARG A 8 -24.02 -5.07 6.43
N GLU A 9 -24.20 -5.23 5.14
CA GLU A 9 -23.16 -5.02 4.14
C GLU A 9 -23.25 -3.61 3.56
N ILE A 10 -22.12 -3.01 3.24
CA ILE A 10 -22.00 -1.73 2.59
C ILE A 10 -21.26 -1.94 1.27
N ILE A 11 -21.94 -1.59 0.18
CA ILE A 11 -21.33 -1.59 -1.16
C ILE A 11 -20.93 -0.17 -1.49
N GLU A 12 -19.64 0.04 -1.72
CA GLU A 12 -19.11 1.32 -2.15
C GLU A 12 -19.22 1.47 -3.66
N VAL A 13 -19.88 2.54 -4.10
CA VAL A 13 -20.02 2.88 -5.51
C VAL A 13 -19.26 4.17 -5.78
N ALA A 14 -18.30 4.11 -6.68
CA ALA A 14 -17.48 5.24 -7.09
C ALA A 14 -17.48 5.40 -8.61
N THR A 15 -17.30 6.63 -9.08
CA THR A 15 -16.99 6.90 -10.49
C THR A 15 -15.53 6.62 -10.78
N PHE A 16 -15.21 6.29 -12.03
CA PHE A 16 -13.83 6.26 -12.51
C PHE A 16 -13.24 7.67 -12.51
N ARG A 17 -11.95 7.78 -12.18
CA ARG A 17 -11.24 9.05 -12.07
C ARG A 17 -10.04 9.05 -12.99
N ALA A 18 -9.74 10.21 -13.59
CA ALA A 18 -8.52 10.44 -14.36
C ALA A 18 -7.42 11.05 -13.49
N ASN A 19 -6.16 10.90 -13.92
CA ASN A 19 -5.06 11.73 -13.44
C ASN A 19 -5.21 13.14 -14.04
N VAL A 20 -4.99 14.18 -13.24
CA VAL A 20 -4.91 15.57 -13.72
C VAL A 20 -3.45 15.85 -14.02
N ASP A 21 -3.00 15.58 -15.25
CA ASP A 21 -1.57 15.66 -15.59
C ASP A 21 -1.20 16.93 -16.39
N ASP A 22 -2.12 17.84 -16.68
CA ASP A 22 -1.83 18.94 -17.60
C ASP A 22 -2.41 20.31 -17.24
N GLY A 23 -2.39 20.72 -16.00
CA GLY A 23 -2.59 22.12 -15.61
C GLY A 23 -3.93 22.77 -16.03
N SER A 24 -4.87 22.02 -16.59
CA SER A 24 -6.17 22.53 -17.07
C SER A 24 -7.35 22.17 -16.17
N GLY A 25 -7.15 21.47 -15.08
CA GLY A 25 -8.19 21.12 -14.11
C GLY A 25 -8.15 22.02 -12.87
N ASP A 26 -9.31 22.33 -12.31
CA ASP A 26 -9.53 23.09 -11.08
C ASP A 26 -8.89 22.42 -9.85
N ARG A 27 -7.55 22.33 -9.86
CA ARG A 27 -6.76 21.79 -8.73
C ARG A 27 -6.67 22.89 -7.68
N GLN A 28 -7.55 22.88 -6.70
CA GLN A 28 -7.37 23.70 -5.51
C GLN A 28 -6.36 23.00 -4.57
N VAL A 29 -5.11 23.43 -4.67
CA VAL A 29 -4.07 23.09 -3.69
C VAL A 29 -4.16 24.12 -2.57
N VAL A 30 -4.49 23.70 -1.36
CA VAL A 30 -4.36 24.54 -0.17
C VAL A 30 -2.91 24.50 0.30
N ASP A 31 -2.42 25.63 0.84
CA ASP A 31 -1.12 25.75 1.49
C ASP A 31 -0.86 24.55 2.41
N GLY A 32 0.15 23.73 2.10
CA GLY A 32 0.44 22.49 2.80
C GLY A 32 0.32 21.21 1.96
N GLY A 33 0.05 21.29 0.65
CA GLY A 33 0.11 20.15 -0.28
C GLY A 33 -1.10 19.21 -0.25
N MET A 34 -2.19 19.58 0.44
CA MET A 34 -3.41 18.76 0.49
C MET A 34 -4.29 19.06 -0.72
N VAL A 35 -4.47 18.08 -1.61
CA VAL A 35 -5.38 18.16 -2.75
C VAL A 35 -6.82 18.11 -2.25
N LEU A 36 -7.54 19.24 -2.31
CA LEU A 36 -8.92 19.37 -1.84
C LEU A 36 -9.98 18.85 -2.81
N ARG A 37 -9.70 18.75 -4.10
CA ARG A 37 -10.58 18.17 -5.12
C ARG A 37 -9.79 17.51 -6.23
N ASP A 38 -9.86 16.20 -6.28
CA ASP A 38 -9.38 15.34 -7.37
C ASP A 38 -10.59 14.59 -7.96
N ASN A 39 -11.60 15.33 -8.41
CA ASN A 39 -12.84 14.79 -8.98
C ASN A 39 -12.88 14.98 -10.50
N VAL A 40 -11.76 14.73 -11.18
CA VAL A 40 -11.80 14.63 -12.64
C VAL A 40 -12.29 13.22 -12.98
N TYR A 41 -13.43 13.15 -13.66
CA TYR A 41 -13.99 11.91 -14.16
C TYR A 41 -13.12 11.39 -15.31
N GLY A 42 -12.88 10.09 -15.36
CA GLY A 42 -12.09 9.43 -16.37
C GLY A 42 -12.73 8.17 -16.89
N THR A 43 -12.02 7.51 -17.77
CA THR A 43 -12.34 6.17 -18.25
C THR A 43 -11.92 5.12 -17.21
N ILE A 44 -12.31 3.86 -17.44
CA ILE A 44 -11.84 2.75 -16.60
C ILE A 44 -10.32 2.54 -16.72
N GLU A 45 -9.76 2.79 -17.90
CA GLU A 45 -8.32 2.76 -18.16
C GLU A 45 -7.57 3.82 -17.36
N ASP A 46 -8.10 5.05 -17.33
CA ASP A 46 -7.54 6.15 -16.53
C ASP A 46 -7.52 5.78 -15.04
N ASP A 47 -8.62 5.20 -14.53
CA ASP A 47 -8.72 4.78 -13.14
C ASP A 47 -7.72 3.64 -12.83
N ALA A 48 -7.48 2.73 -13.78
CA ALA A 48 -6.54 1.62 -13.60
C ALA A 48 -5.10 2.11 -13.41
N VAL A 49 -4.63 3.02 -14.26
CA VAL A 49 -3.23 3.49 -14.21
C VAL A 49 -2.92 4.38 -13.01
N ARG A 50 -3.94 4.97 -12.37
CA ARG A 50 -3.74 5.80 -11.16
C ARG A 50 -3.74 5.00 -9.86
N ARG A 51 -4.14 3.72 -9.89
CA ARG A 51 -4.09 2.85 -8.71
C ARG A 51 -2.65 2.61 -8.26
N ASP A 52 -2.50 2.03 -7.07
CA ASP A 52 -1.19 1.78 -6.50
C ASP A 52 -0.52 0.53 -7.12
N PHE A 53 -1.17 -0.63 -7.03
CA PHE A 53 -0.60 -1.92 -7.47
C PHE A 53 -1.44 -2.56 -8.56
N THR A 54 -0.78 -3.27 -9.48
CA THR A 54 -1.41 -3.98 -10.60
C THR A 54 -2.48 -4.94 -10.13
N ALA A 55 -2.24 -5.67 -9.04
CA ALA A 55 -3.20 -6.58 -8.42
C ALA A 55 -4.50 -5.89 -7.94
N ASN A 56 -4.46 -4.58 -7.67
CA ASN A 56 -5.60 -3.79 -7.25
C ASN A 56 -6.34 -3.11 -8.42
N ALA A 57 -5.88 -3.30 -9.66
CA ALA A 57 -6.41 -2.66 -10.85
C ALA A 57 -7.11 -3.64 -11.80
N LEU A 58 -7.65 -4.72 -11.28
CA LEU A 58 -8.50 -5.65 -11.98
C LEU A 58 -9.97 -5.26 -11.78
N TYR A 59 -10.74 -5.28 -12.87
CA TYR A 59 -12.17 -4.92 -12.86
C TYR A 59 -12.99 -6.09 -13.37
N TYR A 60 -14.04 -6.42 -12.65
CA TYR A 60 -14.99 -7.45 -13.07
C TYR A 60 -16.20 -6.80 -13.76
N ASP A 61 -16.43 -7.15 -15.01
CA ASP A 61 -17.57 -6.65 -15.78
C ASP A 61 -18.74 -7.64 -15.67
N ILE A 62 -19.82 -7.20 -15.01
CA ILE A 62 -21.01 -8.03 -14.78
C ILE A 62 -21.87 -8.21 -16.05
N SER A 63 -21.62 -7.43 -17.10
CA SER A 63 -22.41 -7.51 -18.34
C SER A 63 -22.01 -8.71 -19.18
N ASP A 64 -20.74 -9.10 -19.17
CA ASP A 64 -20.20 -10.23 -19.93
C ASP A 64 -19.40 -11.22 -19.05
N PHE A 65 -19.36 -11.00 -17.73
CA PHE A 65 -18.66 -11.82 -16.74
C PHE A 65 -17.14 -11.91 -16.99
N SER A 66 -16.56 -10.90 -17.61
CA SER A 66 -15.13 -10.85 -17.91
C SER A 66 -14.34 -10.08 -16.83
N VAL A 67 -13.04 -10.36 -16.76
CA VAL A 67 -12.09 -9.55 -15.99
C VAL A 67 -11.36 -8.63 -16.97
N ARG A 68 -11.46 -7.32 -16.73
CA ARG A 68 -10.73 -6.29 -17.48
C ARG A 68 -9.42 -5.98 -16.78
N ASP A 69 -8.33 -6.05 -17.53
CA ASP A 69 -6.98 -5.77 -17.07
C ASP A 69 -6.30 -4.80 -18.03
N TYR A 70 -5.86 -3.65 -17.52
CA TYR A 70 -5.24 -2.59 -18.31
C TYR A 70 -3.76 -2.38 -17.96
N VAL A 71 -3.24 -3.08 -16.94
CA VAL A 71 -1.90 -2.83 -16.37
C VAL A 71 -1.09 -4.12 -16.12
N GLY A 72 -1.58 -5.28 -16.56
CA GLY A 72 -0.92 -6.58 -16.39
C GLY A 72 -1.13 -7.22 -15.01
N GLY A 73 -2.19 -6.81 -14.30
CA GLY A 73 -2.48 -7.30 -12.96
C GLY A 73 -2.84 -8.78 -12.91
N PHE A 74 -3.46 -9.33 -13.95
CA PHE A 74 -3.82 -10.74 -14.00
C PHE A 74 -2.58 -11.66 -14.02
N GLU A 75 -1.57 -11.30 -14.81
CA GLU A 75 -0.29 -12.01 -14.85
C GLU A 75 0.44 -11.93 -13.51
N ASP A 76 0.53 -10.73 -12.93
CA ASP A 76 1.18 -10.52 -11.63
C ASP A 76 0.48 -11.32 -10.52
N VAL A 77 -0.85 -11.34 -10.47
CA VAL A 77 -1.61 -12.14 -9.50
C VAL A 77 -1.37 -13.63 -9.71
N SER A 78 -1.36 -14.11 -10.95
CA SER A 78 -1.10 -15.51 -11.29
C SER A 78 0.30 -15.95 -10.85
N ASN A 79 1.28 -15.05 -10.96
CA ASN A 79 2.67 -15.27 -10.56
C ASN A 79 2.95 -14.93 -9.07
N ARG A 80 1.93 -14.48 -8.32
CA ARG A 80 2.05 -14.01 -6.93
C ARG A 80 3.06 -12.87 -6.78
N VAL A 81 3.04 -11.92 -7.69
CA VAL A 81 3.91 -10.74 -7.71
C VAL A 81 3.10 -9.51 -7.34
N LEU A 82 3.63 -8.68 -6.46
CA LEU A 82 3.10 -7.35 -6.13
C LEU A 82 3.94 -6.28 -6.82
N ARG A 83 3.38 -5.68 -7.86
CA ARG A 83 4.02 -4.64 -8.68
C ARG A 83 3.31 -3.31 -8.53
N LEU A 84 4.09 -2.25 -8.29
CA LEU A 84 3.60 -0.87 -8.30
C LEU A 84 3.36 -0.42 -9.76
N ILE A 85 2.26 0.29 -9.99
CA ILE A 85 1.92 0.82 -11.31
C ILE A 85 2.70 2.12 -11.54
N GLY A 86 3.38 2.23 -12.69
CA GLY A 86 4.22 3.36 -13.06
C GLY A 86 5.65 3.28 -12.53
N ASP A 87 6.35 4.40 -12.48
CA ASP A 87 7.71 4.47 -11.96
C ASP A 87 7.72 4.40 -10.42
N PRO A 88 8.35 3.38 -9.80
CA PRO A 88 8.27 3.19 -8.36
C PRO A 88 8.85 4.34 -7.54
N GLU A 89 9.95 4.95 -7.99
CA GLU A 89 10.56 6.06 -7.26
C GLU A 89 9.63 7.29 -7.25
N ALA A 90 9.11 7.67 -8.41
CA ALA A 90 8.16 8.78 -8.53
C ALA A 90 6.90 8.53 -7.69
N ARG A 91 6.36 7.32 -7.74
CA ARG A 91 5.14 6.95 -7.02
C ARG A 91 5.31 6.92 -5.50
N TYR A 92 6.47 6.54 -4.99
CA TYR A 92 6.77 6.59 -3.56
C TYR A 92 7.04 8.02 -3.08
N ARG A 93 7.64 8.87 -3.90
CA ARG A 93 7.80 10.31 -3.58
C ARG A 93 6.46 11.04 -3.58
N GLU A 94 5.56 10.68 -4.49
CA GLU A 94 4.19 11.23 -4.54
C GLU A 94 3.39 10.87 -3.27
N ASP A 95 3.50 9.63 -2.79
CA ASP A 95 2.81 9.14 -1.59
C ASP A 95 3.67 8.07 -0.87
N PRO A 96 4.45 8.47 0.14
CA PRO A 96 5.34 7.57 0.88
C PRO A 96 4.60 6.42 1.59
N VAL A 97 3.32 6.57 1.92
CA VAL A 97 2.51 5.51 2.55
C VAL A 97 2.39 4.28 1.64
N ARG A 98 2.56 4.42 0.32
CA ARG A 98 2.59 3.28 -0.61
C ARG A 98 3.70 2.29 -0.29
N MET A 99 4.82 2.70 0.32
CA MET A 99 5.87 1.80 0.80
C MET A 99 5.35 0.83 1.87
N LEU A 100 4.59 1.34 2.83
CA LEU A 100 3.97 0.50 3.86
C LEU A 100 2.87 -0.40 3.28
N ARG A 101 2.11 0.13 2.32
CA ARG A 101 1.09 -0.64 1.60
C ARG A 101 1.70 -1.80 0.81
N ALA A 102 2.89 -1.60 0.19
CA ALA A 102 3.61 -2.67 -0.50
C ALA A 102 3.94 -3.82 0.46
N VAL A 103 4.53 -3.52 1.60
CA VAL A 103 4.86 -4.53 2.63
C VAL A 103 3.60 -5.20 3.17
N ARG A 104 2.58 -4.43 3.51
CA ARG A 104 1.33 -4.97 4.05
C ARG A 104 0.60 -5.88 3.07
N LEU A 105 0.49 -5.47 1.81
CA LEU A 105 -0.21 -6.28 0.80
C LEU A 105 0.59 -7.53 0.44
N SER A 106 1.92 -7.44 0.35
CA SER A 106 2.81 -8.59 0.21
C SER A 106 2.58 -9.60 1.34
N ALA A 107 2.59 -9.15 2.59
CA ALA A 107 2.35 -9.99 3.76
C ALA A 107 0.94 -10.62 3.75
N LYS A 108 -0.09 -9.82 3.44
CA LYS A 108 -1.49 -10.26 3.40
C LYS A 108 -1.77 -11.30 2.33
N LEU A 109 -1.19 -11.12 1.14
CA LEU A 109 -1.46 -11.96 -0.03
C LEU A 109 -0.48 -13.13 -0.15
N GLY A 110 0.65 -13.08 0.57
CA GLY A 110 1.77 -14.00 0.38
C GLY A 110 2.41 -13.83 -1.01
N PHE A 111 2.48 -12.59 -1.50
CA PHE A 111 3.07 -12.23 -2.79
C PHE A 111 4.46 -11.65 -2.58
N ASP A 112 5.37 -11.92 -3.50
CA ASP A 112 6.68 -11.28 -3.54
C ASP A 112 6.57 -9.87 -4.12
N ILE A 113 7.23 -8.89 -3.50
CA ILE A 113 7.32 -7.54 -4.07
C ILE A 113 8.26 -7.62 -5.27
N GLU A 114 7.79 -7.14 -6.43
CA GLU A 114 8.58 -7.11 -7.67
C GLU A 114 9.89 -6.35 -7.45
N PRO A 115 11.04 -6.83 -8.00
CA PRO A 115 12.35 -6.25 -7.72
C PRO A 115 12.48 -4.76 -7.99
N GLY A 116 11.91 -4.23 -9.08
CA GLY A 116 11.91 -2.79 -9.39
C GLY A 116 11.07 -1.99 -8.40
N THR A 117 9.96 -2.58 -7.94
CA THR A 117 9.10 -2.02 -6.88
C THR A 117 9.80 -2.00 -5.52
N ALA A 118 10.59 -3.03 -5.21
CA ALA A 118 11.29 -3.15 -3.93
C ALA A 118 12.57 -2.29 -3.85
N ALA A 119 13.28 -2.13 -4.97
CA ALA A 119 14.60 -1.52 -5.02
C ALA A 119 14.70 -0.12 -4.35
N PRO A 120 13.76 0.82 -4.57
CA PRO A 120 13.87 2.16 -3.99
C PRO A 120 13.43 2.24 -2.51
N LEU A 121 12.82 1.19 -1.94
CA LEU A 121 12.25 1.21 -0.58
C LEU A 121 13.25 1.64 0.51
N PRO A 122 14.48 1.07 0.59
CA PRO A 122 15.41 1.44 1.66
C PRO A 122 15.88 2.89 1.57
N GLU A 123 16.10 3.39 0.34
CA GLU A 123 16.57 4.76 0.11
C GLU A 123 15.48 5.79 0.41
N LEU A 124 14.23 5.48 0.06
CA LEU A 124 13.09 6.39 0.23
C LEU A 124 12.39 6.25 1.60
N ALA A 125 12.80 5.29 2.44
CA ALA A 125 12.23 5.08 3.77
C ALA A 125 12.13 6.35 4.63
N PRO A 126 13.13 7.29 4.62
CA PRO A 126 13.04 8.54 5.38
C PRO A 126 11.82 9.42 5.03
N LEU A 127 11.28 9.31 3.81
CA LEU A 127 10.09 10.07 3.41
C LEU A 127 8.83 9.70 4.20
N LEU A 128 8.83 8.57 4.91
CA LEU A 128 7.72 8.21 5.81
C LEU A 128 7.51 9.26 6.91
N ALA A 129 8.56 9.99 7.30
CA ALA A 129 8.46 11.07 8.29
C ALA A 129 7.63 12.27 7.78
N GLU A 130 7.47 12.42 6.47
CA GLU A 130 6.69 13.50 5.84
C GLU A 130 5.21 13.11 5.67
N ALA A 131 4.87 11.83 5.83
CA ALA A 131 3.51 11.36 5.68
C ALA A 131 2.62 11.74 6.87
N ALA A 132 1.33 11.96 6.61
CA ALA A 132 0.36 12.28 7.66
C ALA A 132 0.31 11.16 8.73
N PRO A 133 0.51 11.49 10.02
CA PRO A 133 0.58 10.49 11.11
C PRO A 133 -0.65 9.57 11.18
N ALA A 134 -1.84 10.09 10.90
CA ALA A 134 -3.07 9.32 10.89
C ALA A 134 -3.02 8.19 9.85
N ARG A 135 -2.48 8.45 8.64
CA ARG A 135 -2.35 7.45 7.58
C ARG A 135 -1.32 6.38 7.95
N LEU A 136 -0.18 6.77 8.55
CA LEU A 136 0.82 5.83 9.05
C LEU A 136 0.21 4.91 10.12
N PHE A 137 -0.53 5.49 11.06
CA PHE A 137 -1.19 4.74 12.13
C PHE A 137 -2.21 3.73 11.58
N GLU A 138 -3.05 4.14 10.63
CA GLU A 138 -4.02 3.24 9.97
C GLU A 138 -3.34 2.06 9.26
N GLU A 139 -2.23 2.29 8.55
CA GLU A 139 -1.49 1.20 7.91
C GLU A 139 -0.82 0.29 8.96
N CYS A 140 -0.30 0.85 10.06
CA CYS A 140 0.22 0.05 11.18
C CYS A 140 -0.86 -0.87 11.78
N LEU A 141 -2.08 -0.36 12.03
CA LEU A 141 -3.19 -1.18 12.53
C LEU A 141 -3.50 -2.32 11.55
N LYS A 142 -3.56 -2.04 10.24
CA LYS A 142 -3.82 -3.06 9.21
C LYS A 142 -2.68 -4.08 9.08
N MET A 143 -1.42 -3.69 9.34
CA MET A 143 -0.28 -4.61 9.31
C MET A 143 -0.25 -5.55 10.51
N PHE A 144 -0.58 -5.04 11.71
CA PHE A 144 -0.34 -5.77 12.94
C PHE A 144 -1.59 -6.38 13.59
N LEU A 145 -2.81 -6.02 13.12
CA LEU A 145 -4.07 -6.51 13.69
C LEU A 145 -4.94 -7.31 12.70
N ALA A 146 -4.40 -7.67 11.52
CA ALA A 146 -5.17 -8.35 10.48
C ALA A 146 -4.69 -9.78 10.19
N GLY A 147 -3.95 -10.40 11.12
CA GLY A 147 -3.51 -11.80 11.00
C GLY A 147 -2.25 -11.99 10.14
N HIS A 148 -1.44 -10.94 9.92
CA HIS A 148 -0.21 -10.98 9.12
C HIS A 148 0.94 -10.20 9.78
N ALA A 149 0.91 -10.08 11.11
CA ALA A 149 1.83 -9.22 11.85
C ALA A 149 3.29 -9.69 11.73
N VAL A 150 3.53 -10.99 11.82
CA VAL A 150 4.88 -11.56 11.65
C VAL A 150 5.42 -11.24 10.26
N ALA A 151 4.66 -11.56 9.21
CA ALA A 151 5.10 -11.31 7.83
C ALA A 151 5.29 -9.82 7.54
N SER A 152 4.43 -8.96 8.09
CA SER A 152 4.57 -7.50 7.99
C SER A 152 5.84 -7.00 8.67
N PHE A 153 6.14 -7.46 9.88
CA PHE A 153 7.36 -7.11 10.60
C PHE A 153 8.62 -7.54 9.85
N GLU A 154 8.65 -8.78 9.36
CA GLU A 154 9.76 -9.29 8.57
C GLU A 154 9.94 -8.55 7.24
N GLY A 155 8.82 -8.15 6.61
CA GLY A 155 8.83 -7.33 5.40
C GLY A 155 9.39 -5.93 5.65
N LEU A 156 8.96 -5.25 6.73
CA LEU A 156 9.51 -3.94 7.12
C LEU A 156 11.03 -4.00 7.37
N ASP A 157 11.50 -5.04 8.05
CA ASP A 157 12.92 -5.22 8.33
C ASP A 157 13.71 -5.52 7.05
N ARG A 158 13.22 -6.45 6.23
CA ARG A 158 13.85 -6.85 4.95
C ARG A 158 14.03 -5.69 3.99
N HIS A 159 13.05 -4.80 3.91
CA HIS A 159 13.03 -3.67 2.98
C HIS A 159 13.51 -2.35 3.60
N GLY A 160 14.11 -2.40 4.81
CA GLY A 160 14.73 -1.22 5.42
C GLY A 160 13.74 -0.16 5.93
N LEU A 161 12.46 -0.48 6.04
CA LEU A 161 11.42 0.46 6.49
C LEU A 161 11.27 0.48 8.02
N LEU A 162 11.75 -0.57 8.71
CA LEU A 162 11.60 -0.70 10.16
C LEU A 162 12.20 0.45 10.95
N PRO A 163 13.43 0.95 10.64
CA PRO A 163 14.03 2.08 11.36
C PRO A 163 13.27 3.39 11.18
N ALA A 164 12.66 3.60 10.02
CA ALA A 164 11.90 4.82 9.74
C ALA A 164 10.55 4.84 10.47
N LEU A 165 9.91 3.67 10.64
CA LEU A 165 8.60 3.56 11.27
C LEU A 165 8.68 3.33 12.78
N PHE A 166 9.67 2.53 13.24
CA PHE A 166 9.87 2.12 14.63
C PHE A 166 11.36 2.24 15.05
N PRO A 167 11.91 3.46 15.14
CA PRO A 167 13.34 3.69 15.37
C PRO A 167 13.85 3.03 16.65
N GLU A 168 13.11 3.13 17.75
CA GLU A 168 13.49 2.55 19.05
C GLU A 168 13.56 1.02 18.99
N THR A 169 12.58 0.40 18.31
CA THR A 169 12.55 -1.06 18.11
C THR A 169 13.73 -1.52 17.26
N ALA A 170 14.02 -0.81 16.18
CA ALA A 170 15.15 -1.12 15.29
C ALA A 170 16.49 -0.98 16.04
N ALA A 171 16.67 0.09 16.82
CA ALA A 171 17.86 0.29 17.63
C ALA A 171 18.05 -0.82 18.69
N ALA A 172 16.97 -1.19 19.38
CA ALA A 172 16.99 -2.27 20.37
C ALA A 172 17.33 -3.63 19.76
N LEU A 173 16.78 -3.93 18.57
CA LEU A 173 17.10 -5.15 17.82
C LEU A 173 18.57 -5.18 17.39
N ALA A 174 19.11 -4.07 16.89
CA ALA A 174 20.51 -3.95 16.49
C ALA A 174 21.47 -4.15 17.67
N ALA A 175 21.11 -3.63 18.84
CA ALA A 175 21.90 -3.80 20.07
C ALA A 175 21.83 -5.23 20.65
N ASN A 176 20.78 -5.99 20.37
CA ASN A 176 20.54 -7.32 20.93
C ASN A 176 21.23 -8.41 20.12
N ARG A 177 22.54 -8.62 20.34
CA ARG A 177 23.36 -9.65 19.62
C ARG A 177 22.88 -11.09 19.82
N SER A 178 22.16 -11.38 20.90
CA SER A 178 21.69 -12.76 21.20
C SER A 178 20.49 -13.19 20.34
N GLY A 179 19.84 -12.24 19.68
CA GLY A 179 18.59 -12.44 18.94
C GLY A 179 17.38 -12.76 19.84
N ALA A 180 17.53 -12.69 21.16
CA ALA A 180 16.45 -13.02 22.08
C ALA A 180 15.27 -12.05 21.96
N LEU A 181 15.54 -10.74 21.78
CA LEU A 181 14.51 -9.73 21.58
C LEU A 181 13.71 -9.99 20.30
N ARG A 182 14.41 -10.31 19.19
CA ARG A 182 13.73 -10.64 17.92
C ARG A 182 12.80 -11.85 18.08
N ARG A 183 13.27 -12.92 18.74
CA ARG A 183 12.43 -14.10 19.01
C ARG A 183 11.20 -13.73 19.84
N MET A 184 11.37 -12.93 20.91
CA MET A 184 10.25 -12.48 21.75
C MET A 184 9.22 -11.67 20.96
N LEU A 185 9.66 -10.74 20.11
CA LEU A 185 8.78 -9.96 19.27
C LEU A 185 8.01 -10.83 18.27
N VAL A 186 8.69 -11.74 17.57
CA VAL A 186 8.05 -12.64 16.61
C VAL A 186 7.03 -13.55 17.29
N GLU A 187 7.32 -14.09 18.49
CA GLU A 187 6.35 -14.90 19.24
C GLU A 187 5.13 -14.06 19.68
N GLY A 188 5.35 -12.83 20.14
CA GLY A 188 4.26 -11.91 20.47
C GLY A 188 3.38 -11.61 19.27
N LEU A 189 3.97 -11.29 18.11
CA LEU A 189 3.25 -11.06 16.86
C LEU A 189 2.51 -12.29 16.37
N ARG A 190 3.12 -13.47 16.46
CA ARG A 190 2.48 -14.77 16.14
C ARG A 190 1.25 -15.01 17.00
N SER A 191 1.32 -14.69 18.29
CA SER A 191 0.16 -14.77 19.18
C SER A 191 -0.96 -13.80 18.79
N THR A 192 -0.61 -12.66 18.21
CA THR A 192 -1.58 -11.69 17.68
C THR A 192 -2.24 -12.23 16.40
N ASP A 193 -1.47 -12.86 15.52
CA ASP A 193 -1.96 -13.43 14.26
C ASP A 193 -2.93 -14.62 14.46
N GLN A 194 -2.92 -15.24 15.63
CA GLN A 194 -3.79 -16.39 15.97
C GLN A 194 -5.14 -15.98 16.59
N ARG A 195 -5.38 -14.70 16.85
CA ARG A 195 -6.62 -14.16 17.44
C ARG A 195 -7.61 -13.72 16.38
#